data_6e8b5b5bf55156ce1b7780139e7f9370
#
_entry.id   6e8b5b5bf55156ce1b7780139e7f9370
#
_cell.length_a   1.000
_cell.length_b   1.000
_cell.length_c   1.000
_cell.angle_alpha   90.00
_cell.angle_beta   90.00
_cell.angle_gamma   90.00
#
_symmetry.space_group_name_H-M   'P 1'
#
loop_
_entity.id
_entity.type
_entity.pdbx_description
1 polymer ?
#
loop_
_entity_poly.entity_id
_entity_poly.type
_entity_poly.pdbx_seq_one_letter_code
_entity_poly.pdbx_strand_id
1 'polypeptide(L)'
;MFLAEGEDLVSESSEPPRYLFIETEDVRKISTLTTPTGPVGVFPFLDVGAAELLRSRDRIVALHGLQDPGNVGTIIRAAHAFGAGVVLSRRSADLYNPKTVRATMGSIFHAPIAREIETAGFLEEASADGFTTIAAVPEAGEPAKSLPDGKFVLVVGAEGSGLPEGVVSACDGVVTIPSQAASLNAAVAASILLYEAYMRVLP
;
A
#
# COMPACT_ATOMS: atom_id res chain seq x y z
N MET A 1 -16.01 -10.20 -0.48
CA MET A 1 -15.79 -10.28 1.00
C MET A 1 -14.41 -10.87 1.24
N PHE A 2 -13.77 -10.52 2.38
CA PHE A 2 -12.47 -11.05 2.77
C PHE A 2 -12.46 -11.52 4.22
N LEU A 3 -11.43 -12.27 4.60
CA LEU A 3 -11.23 -12.80 5.94
C LEU A 3 -10.17 -11.98 6.69
N ALA A 4 -10.49 -11.61 7.93
CA ALA A 4 -9.53 -11.11 8.91
C ALA A 4 -9.45 -12.12 10.05
N GLU A 5 -8.25 -12.58 10.38
CA GLU A 5 -8.03 -13.70 11.32
C GLU A 5 -7.18 -13.23 12.52
N GLY A 6 -7.67 -13.49 13.73
CA GLY A 6 -7.05 -13.13 15.00
C GLY A 6 -7.73 -11.94 15.66
N GLU A 7 -7.68 -11.92 17.00
CA GLU A 7 -8.37 -10.92 17.82
C GLU A 7 -7.89 -9.50 17.52
N ASP A 8 -6.58 -9.28 17.46
CA ASP A 8 -5.99 -7.98 17.18
C ASP A 8 -6.46 -7.42 15.83
N LEU A 9 -6.49 -8.27 14.78
CA LEU A 9 -6.86 -7.82 13.44
C LEU A 9 -8.37 -7.56 13.32
N VAL A 10 -9.20 -8.41 13.93
CA VAL A 10 -10.67 -8.25 13.89
C VAL A 10 -11.12 -7.04 14.70
N SER A 11 -10.45 -6.73 15.82
CA SER A 11 -10.77 -5.60 16.68
C SER A 11 -10.39 -4.23 16.12
N GLU A 12 -9.49 -4.18 15.13
CA GLU A 12 -9.08 -2.93 14.47
C GLU A 12 -10.18 -2.32 13.57
N SER A 13 -11.17 -3.10 13.17
CA SER A 13 -12.28 -2.57 12.38
C SER A 13 -13.24 -1.75 13.23
N SER A 14 -13.55 -0.53 12.80
CA SER A 14 -14.61 0.31 13.39
C SER A 14 -16.02 -0.22 13.11
N GLU A 15 -16.17 -1.00 12.03
CA GLU A 15 -17.43 -1.61 11.62
C GLU A 15 -17.44 -3.11 11.99
N PRO A 16 -18.57 -3.65 12.47
CA PRO A 16 -18.65 -5.06 12.80
C PRO A 16 -18.49 -5.93 11.55
N PRO A 17 -17.87 -7.11 11.66
CA PRO A 17 -17.82 -8.07 10.56
C PRO A 17 -19.23 -8.53 10.19
N ARG A 18 -19.44 -8.86 8.91
CA ARG A 18 -20.70 -9.43 8.45
C ARG A 18 -20.98 -10.80 9.08
N TYR A 19 -19.92 -11.57 9.33
CA TYR A 19 -19.94 -12.83 10.08
C TYR A 19 -18.73 -12.87 11.00
N LEU A 20 -18.93 -13.35 12.23
CA LEU A 20 -17.88 -13.55 13.23
C LEU A 20 -17.92 -14.98 13.70
N PHE A 21 -16.82 -15.71 13.56
CA PHE A 21 -16.64 -17.09 14.00
C PHE A 21 -15.67 -17.07 15.19
N ILE A 22 -16.13 -17.60 16.32
CA ILE A 22 -15.37 -17.66 17.60
C ILE A 22 -15.13 -19.09 18.00
N GLU A 23 -16.10 -19.97 17.74
CA GLU A 23 -16.03 -21.39 18.08
C GLU A 23 -14.87 -22.07 17.34
N THR A 24 -14.04 -22.79 18.08
CA THR A 24 -12.82 -23.42 17.56
C THR A 24 -13.08 -24.35 16.36
N GLU A 25 -14.22 -25.05 16.36
CA GLU A 25 -14.57 -25.97 15.27
C GLU A 25 -14.87 -25.19 13.97
N ASP A 26 -15.64 -24.11 14.05
CA ASP A 26 -15.99 -23.30 12.87
C ASP A 26 -14.80 -22.51 12.38
N VAL A 27 -13.99 -21.95 13.28
CA VAL A 27 -12.74 -21.27 12.93
C VAL A 27 -11.81 -22.20 12.15
N ARG A 28 -11.66 -23.46 12.55
CA ARG A 28 -10.81 -24.46 11.84
C ARG A 28 -11.29 -24.75 10.42
N LYS A 29 -12.59 -24.64 10.14
CA LYS A 29 -13.16 -24.91 8.80
C LYS A 29 -12.90 -23.78 7.81
N ILE A 30 -12.76 -22.53 8.29
CA ILE A 30 -12.65 -21.34 7.44
C ILE A 30 -11.29 -20.66 7.50
N SER A 31 -10.50 -20.91 8.53
CA SER A 31 -9.17 -20.31 8.69
C SER A 31 -8.21 -20.77 7.60
N THR A 32 -7.38 -19.84 7.16
CA THR A 32 -6.27 -20.09 6.22
C THR A 32 -4.97 -20.44 6.93
N LEU A 33 -4.96 -20.43 8.27
CA LEU A 33 -3.80 -20.75 9.10
C LEU A 33 -3.75 -22.24 9.43
N THR A 34 -2.55 -22.81 9.46
CA THR A 34 -2.31 -24.18 9.91
C THR A 34 -2.72 -24.37 11.37
N THR A 35 -2.49 -23.35 12.19
CA THR A 35 -2.92 -23.32 13.60
C THR A 35 -3.73 -22.04 13.80
N PRO A 36 -5.06 -22.09 13.69
CA PRO A 36 -5.90 -20.93 13.88
C PRO A 36 -5.80 -20.40 15.31
N THR A 37 -5.65 -19.09 15.44
CA THR A 37 -5.60 -18.39 16.73
C THR A 37 -6.66 -17.30 16.77
N GLY A 38 -7.67 -17.47 17.63
CA GLY A 38 -8.70 -16.45 17.85
C GLY A 38 -9.80 -16.41 16.78
N PRO A 39 -10.63 -15.36 16.82
CA PRO A 39 -11.80 -15.22 15.96
C PRO A 39 -11.42 -15.02 14.49
N VAL A 40 -12.36 -15.35 13.60
CA VAL A 40 -12.30 -15.02 12.18
C VAL A 40 -13.50 -14.16 11.81
N GLY A 41 -13.21 -12.94 11.35
CA GLY A 41 -14.22 -12.01 10.84
C GLY A 41 -14.30 -12.06 9.32
N VAL A 42 -15.51 -12.01 8.76
CA VAL A 42 -15.77 -11.84 7.32
C VAL A 42 -16.26 -10.43 7.08
N PHE A 43 -15.47 -9.66 6.32
CA PHE A 43 -15.74 -8.25 6.04
C PHE A 43 -16.11 -8.03 4.57
N PRO A 44 -16.89 -6.98 4.25
CA PRO A 44 -17.05 -6.53 2.87
C PRO A 44 -15.70 -6.03 2.32
N PHE A 45 -15.56 -5.94 1.01
CA PHE A 45 -14.41 -5.27 0.42
C PHE A 45 -14.44 -3.78 0.78
N LEU A 46 -13.26 -3.20 1.05
CA LEU A 46 -13.06 -1.85 1.56
C LEU A 46 -12.38 -0.92 0.55
N ASP A 47 -12.03 -1.45 -0.63
CA ASP A 47 -11.36 -0.68 -1.66
C ASP A 47 -12.25 0.48 -2.17
N VAL A 48 -11.59 1.60 -2.42
CA VAL A 48 -12.21 2.82 -2.96
C VAL A 48 -11.86 3.00 -4.43
N GLY A 49 -12.58 3.88 -5.12
CA GLY A 49 -12.23 4.27 -6.49
C GLY A 49 -10.99 5.17 -6.54
N ALA A 50 -10.21 5.10 -7.64
CA ALA A 50 -9.03 5.95 -7.85
C ALA A 50 -9.35 7.46 -7.70
N ALA A 51 -10.43 7.91 -8.30
CA ALA A 51 -10.87 9.31 -8.20
C ALA A 51 -11.26 9.72 -6.77
N GLU A 52 -11.79 8.81 -5.97
CA GLU A 52 -12.07 9.07 -4.55
C GLU A 52 -10.77 9.18 -3.76
N LEU A 53 -9.80 8.32 -4.04
CA LEU A 53 -8.48 8.35 -3.42
C LEU A 53 -7.77 9.69 -3.69
N LEU A 54 -7.75 10.17 -4.93
CA LEU A 54 -7.16 11.46 -5.33
C LEU A 54 -7.81 12.65 -4.61
N ARG A 55 -9.11 12.58 -4.30
CA ARG A 55 -9.81 13.63 -3.54
C ARG A 55 -9.56 13.56 -2.03
N SER A 56 -9.26 12.40 -1.50
CA SER A 56 -9.19 12.17 -0.04
C SER A 56 -7.78 12.22 0.53
N ARG A 57 -6.74 12.18 -0.32
CA ARG A 57 -5.34 12.15 0.12
C ARG A 57 -4.46 13.01 -0.77
N ASP A 58 -3.56 13.77 -0.14
CA ASP A 58 -2.53 14.55 -0.84
C ASP A 58 -1.26 13.73 -1.13
N ARG A 59 -1.10 12.58 -0.47
CA ARG A 59 0.02 11.66 -0.67
C ARG A 59 -0.48 10.28 -0.95
N ILE A 60 0.03 9.70 -2.01
CA ILE A 60 -0.37 8.36 -2.47
C ILE A 60 0.88 7.56 -2.78
N VAL A 61 0.93 6.31 -2.36
CA VAL A 61 1.93 5.35 -2.83
C VAL A 61 1.29 4.38 -3.82
N ALA A 62 1.81 4.34 -5.04
CA ALA A 62 1.36 3.45 -6.11
C ALA A 62 2.31 2.27 -6.26
N LEU A 63 1.82 1.06 -6.03
CA LEU A 63 2.57 -0.18 -6.10
C LEU A 63 2.41 -0.79 -7.49
N HIS A 64 3.48 -0.76 -8.28
CA HIS A 64 3.48 -1.31 -9.63
C HIS A 64 4.07 -2.71 -9.67
N GLY A 65 3.20 -3.72 -9.82
CA GLY A 65 3.61 -5.11 -9.99
C GLY A 65 4.26 -5.74 -8.75
N LEU A 66 4.05 -5.21 -7.56
CA LEU A 66 4.59 -5.73 -6.31
C LEU A 66 3.89 -7.02 -5.93
N GLN A 67 4.57 -8.16 -6.00
CA GLN A 67 3.95 -9.48 -5.90
C GLN A 67 4.05 -10.14 -4.52
N ASP A 68 4.94 -9.68 -3.63
CA ASP A 68 5.01 -10.22 -2.27
C ASP A 68 3.90 -9.64 -1.40
N PRO A 69 2.95 -10.47 -0.91
CA PRO A 69 1.86 -10.02 -0.04
C PRO A 69 2.34 -9.40 1.27
N GLY A 70 3.51 -9.80 1.77
CA GLY A 70 4.12 -9.25 2.97
C GLY A 70 4.57 -7.81 2.76
N ASN A 71 5.22 -7.53 1.62
CA ASN A 71 5.64 -6.18 1.26
C ASN A 71 4.43 -5.27 1.00
N VAL A 72 3.42 -5.75 0.27
CA VAL A 72 2.17 -4.99 0.06
C VAL A 72 1.53 -4.63 1.39
N GLY A 73 1.33 -5.59 2.30
CA GLY A 73 0.75 -5.32 3.62
C GLY A 73 1.60 -4.38 4.48
N THR A 74 2.92 -4.50 4.43
CA THR A 74 3.84 -3.60 5.14
C THR A 74 3.76 -2.16 4.62
N ILE A 75 3.64 -1.97 3.29
CA ILE A 75 3.48 -0.63 2.71
C ILE A 75 2.12 -0.03 3.07
N ILE A 76 1.04 -0.82 3.06
CA ILE A 76 -0.28 -0.35 3.52
C ILE A 76 -0.19 0.13 4.97
N ARG A 77 0.51 -0.61 5.83
CA ARG A 77 0.75 -0.21 7.22
C ARG A 77 1.54 1.09 7.34
N ALA A 78 2.60 1.26 6.55
CA ALA A 78 3.37 2.50 6.50
C ALA A 78 2.54 3.67 5.95
N ALA A 79 1.75 3.45 4.90
CA ALA A 79 0.85 4.45 4.34
C ALA A 79 -0.19 4.94 5.38
N HIS A 80 -0.81 4.02 6.12
CA HIS A 80 -1.70 4.37 7.23
C HIS A 80 -0.96 5.21 8.29
N ALA A 81 0.21 4.76 8.74
CA ALA A 81 1.00 5.45 9.77
C ALA A 81 1.39 6.88 9.38
N PHE A 82 1.63 7.14 8.09
CA PHE A 82 2.08 8.44 7.57
C PHE A 82 1.01 9.18 6.78
N GLY A 83 -0.27 8.78 6.88
CA GLY A 83 -1.41 9.49 6.33
C GLY A 83 -1.52 9.46 4.81
N ALA A 84 -0.91 8.47 4.14
CA ALA A 84 -0.98 8.29 2.70
C ALA A 84 -2.10 7.34 2.26
N GLY A 85 -2.54 7.48 1.00
CA GLY A 85 -3.36 6.48 0.32
C GLY A 85 -2.52 5.46 -0.44
N VAL A 86 -3.12 4.35 -0.85
CA VAL A 86 -2.43 3.27 -1.56
C VAL A 86 -3.13 2.94 -2.87
N VAL A 87 -2.36 2.78 -3.93
CA VAL A 87 -2.81 2.24 -5.21
C VAL A 87 -2.11 0.92 -5.49
N LEU A 88 -2.87 -0.12 -5.79
CA LEU A 88 -2.37 -1.42 -6.24
C LEU A 88 -2.65 -1.59 -7.73
N SER A 89 -1.59 -1.77 -8.52
CA SER A 89 -1.75 -2.11 -9.92
C SER A 89 -2.31 -3.52 -10.12
N ARG A 90 -2.87 -3.82 -11.30
CA ARG A 90 -3.43 -5.15 -11.65
C ARG A 90 -2.46 -6.32 -11.48
N ARG A 91 -1.15 -6.06 -11.52
CA ARG A 91 -0.10 -7.07 -11.37
C ARG A 91 0.46 -7.18 -9.95
N SER A 92 -0.05 -6.40 -9.01
CA SER A 92 0.34 -6.50 -7.60
C SER A 92 -0.38 -7.66 -6.91
N ALA A 93 0.15 -8.10 -5.76
CA ALA A 93 -0.52 -9.10 -4.95
C ALA A 93 -1.93 -8.64 -4.57
N ASP A 94 -2.85 -9.59 -4.48
CA ASP A 94 -4.23 -9.31 -4.11
C ASP A 94 -4.30 -8.72 -2.70
N LEU A 95 -4.98 -7.57 -2.59
CA LEU A 95 -5.24 -6.88 -1.33
C LEU A 95 -5.87 -7.81 -0.29
N TYR A 96 -6.81 -8.63 -0.73
CA TYR A 96 -7.60 -9.50 0.15
C TYR A 96 -7.04 -10.91 0.27
N ASN A 97 -5.84 -11.16 -0.24
CA ASN A 97 -5.11 -12.38 0.09
C ASN A 97 -4.89 -12.43 1.61
N PRO A 98 -5.20 -13.54 2.30
CA PRO A 98 -5.06 -13.65 3.75
C PRO A 98 -3.66 -13.28 4.28
N LYS A 99 -2.60 -13.51 3.50
CA LYS A 99 -1.24 -13.11 3.86
C LYS A 99 -1.05 -11.60 3.80
N THR A 100 -1.63 -10.93 2.80
CA THR A 100 -1.65 -9.46 2.70
C THR A 100 -2.42 -8.88 3.88
N VAL A 101 -3.65 -9.34 4.10
CA VAL A 101 -4.52 -8.85 5.19
C VAL A 101 -3.81 -8.95 6.54
N ARG A 102 -3.20 -10.09 6.86
CA ARG A 102 -2.43 -10.25 8.10
C ARG A 102 -1.24 -9.29 8.19
N ALA A 103 -0.50 -9.10 7.09
CA ALA A 103 0.67 -8.21 7.07
C ALA A 103 0.31 -6.74 7.28
N THR A 104 -0.94 -6.33 7.03
CA THR A 104 -1.40 -4.97 7.31
C THR A 104 -1.55 -4.67 8.81
N MET A 105 -1.64 -5.70 9.67
CA MET A 105 -1.87 -5.53 11.12
C MET A 105 -3.02 -4.56 11.41
N GLY A 106 -4.15 -4.69 10.72
CA GLY A 106 -5.34 -3.86 10.88
C GLY A 106 -5.38 -2.59 10.00
N SER A 107 -4.26 -2.13 9.47
CA SER A 107 -4.21 -0.91 8.64
C SER A 107 -5.09 -0.96 7.39
N ILE A 108 -5.49 -2.15 6.93
CA ILE A 108 -6.45 -2.33 5.84
C ILE A 108 -7.82 -1.68 6.12
N PHE A 109 -8.20 -1.53 7.40
CA PHE A 109 -9.46 -0.89 7.81
C PHE A 109 -9.39 0.63 7.84
N HIS A 110 -8.18 1.22 7.76
CA HIS A 110 -7.95 2.64 7.98
C HIS A 110 -7.35 3.37 6.77
N ALA A 111 -6.47 2.71 6.02
CA ALA A 111 -5.88 3.29 4.83
C ALA A 111 -6.86 3.22 3.66
N PRO A 112 -7.14 4.32 2.94
CA PRO A 112 -7.87 4.24 1.68
C PRO A 112 -7.00 3.59 0.61
N ILE A 113 -7.55 2.55 -0.04
CA ILE A 113 -6.81 1.72 -0.99
C ILE A 113 -7.63 1.58 -2.28
N ALA A 114 -7.04 1.92 -3.41
CA ALA A 114 -7.57 1.59 -4.74
C ALA A 114 -6.81 0.41 -5.32
N ARG A 115 -7.50 -0.56 -5.90
CA ARG A 115 -6.88 -1.77 -6.46
C ARG A 115 -7.28 -1.99 -7.92
N GLU A 116 -6.61 -2.92 -8.60
CA GLU A 116 -6.84 -3.27 -10.01
C GLU A 116 -6.65 -2.07 -10.96
N ILE A 117 -5.76 -1.14 -10.59
CA ILE A 117 -5.53 0.10 -11.30
C ILE A 117 -4.51 -0.12 -12.44
N GLU A 118 -4.76 0.49 -13.60
CA GLU A 118 -3.75 0.61 -14.64
C GLU A 118 -2.88 1.83 -14.33
N THR A 119 -1.56 1.60 -14.18
CA THR A 119 -0.65 2.59 -13.59
C THR A 119 -0.52 3.85 -14.45
N ALA A 120 -0.37 3.72 -15.77
CA ALA A 120 -0.12 4.88 -16.64
C ALA A 120 -1.34 5.83 -16.66
N GLY A 121 -2.53 5.29 -16.84
CA GLY A 121 -3.77 6.08 -16.80
C GLY A 121 -3.99 6.75 -15.44
N PHE A 122 -3.64 6.06 -14.34
CA PHE A 122 -3.73 6.66 -13.01
C PHE A 122 -2.75 7.83 -12.83
N LEU A 123 -1.52 7.72 -13.36
CA LEU A 123 -0.55 8.82 -13.29
C LEU A 123 -1.02 10.04 -14.09
N GLU A 124 -1.64 9.82 -15.26
CA GLU A 124 -2.24 10.91 -16.05
C GLU A 124 -3.39 11.59 -15.29
N GLU A 125 -4.29 10.84 -14.69
CA GLU A 125 -5.39 11.37 -13.86
C GLU A 125 -4.84 12.16 -12.65
N ALA A 126 -3.83 11.62 -11.96
CA ALA A 126 -3.21 12.26 -10.82
C ALA A 126 -2.54 13.58 -11.22
N SER A 127 -1.79 13.61 -12.34
CA SER A 127 -1.18 14.84 -12.85
C SER A 127 -2.23 15.89 -13.21
N ALA A 128 -3.36 15.49 -13.82
CA ALA A 128 -4.47 16.40 -14.11
C ALA A 128 -5.13 16.97 -12.85
N ASP A 129 -5.11 16.24 -11.73
CA ASP A 129 -5.60 16.66 -10.41
C ASP A 129 -4.53 17.42 -9.58
N GLY A 130 -3.38 17.74 -10.18
CA GLY A 130 -2.32 18.57 -9.58
C GLY A 130 -1.35 17.80 -8.69
N PHE A 131 -1.25 16.49 -8.83
CA PHE A 131 -0.23 15.69 -8.16
C PHE A 131 1.07 15.70 -8.97
N THR A 132 2.20 15.80 -8.28
CA THR A 132 3.51 15.50 -8.85
C THR A 132 3.77 14.01 -8.76
N THR A 133 4.12 13.37 -9.87
CA THR A 133 4.35 11.92 -9.94
C THR A 133 5.84 11.61 -9.85
N ILE A 134 6.24 10.74 -8.90
CA ILE A 134 7.65 10.47 -8.58
C ILE A 134 7.91 8.96 -8.59
N ALA A 135 8.84 8.51 -9.43
CA ALA A 135 9.27 7.12 -9.45
C ALA A 135 10.40 6.87 -8.43
N ALA A 136 10.23 5.87 -7.56
CA ALA A 136 11.29 5.40 -6.70
C ALA A 136 12.23 4.47 -7.47
N VAL A 137 13.50 4.87 -7.60
CA VAL A 137 14.53 4.12 -8.33
C VAL A 137 15.73 3.86 -7.42
N PRO A 138 16.49 2.74 -7.63
CA PRO A 138 17.63 2.43 -6.77
C PRO A 138 18.81 3.39 -6.96
N GLU A 139 18.98 3.94 -8.14
CA GLU A 139 20.11 4.81 -8.52
C GLU A 139 19.65 5.98 -9.39
N ALA A 140 20.50 7.01 -9.50
CA ALA A 140 20.34 8.16 -10.39
C ALA A 140 19.07 9.01 -10.17
N GLY A 141 18.44 8.90 -9.01
CA GLY A 141 17.32 9.77 -8.60
C GLY A 141 17.78 10.90 -7.69
N GLU A 142 16.92 11.88 -7.51
CA GLU A 142 17.09 12.93 -6.51
C GLU A 142 16.97 12.33 -5.10
N PRO A 143 17.65 12.89 -4.10
CA PRO A 143 17.55 12.37 -2.73
C PRO A 143 16.14 12.56 -2.15
N ALA A 144 15.74 11.74 -1.17
CA ALA A 144 14.41 11.76 -0.54
C ALA A 144 13.96 13.16 -0.05
N LYS A 145 14.91 14.02 0.32
CA LYS A 145 14.64 15.42 0.71
C LYS A 145 14.09 16.29 -0.44
N SER A 146 14.13 15.84 -1.68
CA SER A 146 13.55 16.54 -2.84
C SER A 146 12.10 16.18 -3.13
N LEU A 147 11.49 15.28 -2.34
CA LEU A 147 10.06 15.00 -2.45
C LEU A 147 9.24 16.30 -2.32
N PRO A 148 8.15 16.44 -3.08
CA PRO A 148 7.29 17.62 -3.01
C PRO A 148 6.66 17.82 -1.63
N ASP A 149 6.48 19.06 -1.20
CA ASP A 149 5.72 19.40 0.01
C ASP A 149 4.20 19.31 -0.20
N GLY A 150 3.75 19.38 -1.46
CA GLY A 150 2.35 19.34 -1.88
C GLY A 150 1.84 17.93 -2.19
N LYS A 151 0.87 17.87 -3.11
CA LYS A 151 0.29 16.61 -3.57
C LYS A 151 1.29 15.82 -4.41
N PHE A 152 1.48 14.54 -4.09
CA PHE A 152 2.31 13.67 -4.92
C PHE A 152 1.86 12.20 -4.91
N VAL A 153 2.24 11.49 -5.97
CA VAL A 153 2.17 10.05 -6.10
C VAL A 153 3.59 9.49 -6.13
N LEU A 154 3.93 8.67 -5.14
CA LEU A 154 5.18 7.90 -5.11
C LEU A 154 4.95 6.53 -5.76
N VAL A 155 5.64 6.25 -6.86
CA VAL A 155 5.53 4.95 -7.55
C VAL A 155 6.65 4.03 -7.12
N VAL A 156 6.29 2.84 -6.62
CA VAL A 156 7.24 1.81 -6.15
C VAL A 156 7.06 0.56 -6.99
N GLY A 157 8.17 0.05 -7.52
CA GLY A 157 8.18 -1.11 -8.42
C GLY A 157 8.32 -2.45 -7.69
N ALA A 158 8.22 -3.52 -8.49
CA ALA A 158 8.42 -4.89 -8.05
C ALA A 158 9.86 -5.16 -7.59
N GLU A 159 10.00 -6.14 -6.70
CA GLU A 159 11.30 -6.62 -6.23
C GLU A 159 12.11 -7.22 -7.41
N GLY A 160 13.36 -6.86 -7.49
CA GLY A 160 14.30 -7.34 -8.50
C GLY A 160 14.20 -6.68 -9.87
N SER A 161 13.01 -6.51 -10.44
CA SER A 161 12.84 -5.86 -11.75
C SER A 161 12.66 -4.33 -11.66
N GLY A 162 12.28 -3.81 -10.50
CA GLY A 162 12.01 -2.39 -10.31
C GLY A 162 10.78 -1.92 -11.11
N LEU A 163 10.82 -0.67 -11.53
CA LEU A 163 9.81 -0.06 -12.41
C LEU A 163 10.21 -0.22 -13.88
N PRO A 164 9.28 -0.55 -14.77
CA PRO A 164 9.52 -0.48 -16.22
C PRO A 164 9.89 0.94 -16.66
N GLU A 165 10.77 1.07 -17.65
CA GLU A 165 11.21 2.36 -18.19
C GLU A 165 10.04 3.27 -18.60
N GLY A 166 9.00 2.69 -19.21
CA GLY A 166 7.79 3.43 -19.60
C GLY A 166 7.03 4.02 -18.42
N VAL A 167 7.06 3.38 -17.23
CA VAL A 167 6.45 3.92 -16.01
C VAL A 167 7.32 5.01 -15.42
N VAL A 168 8.64 4.81 -15.39
CA VAL A 168 9.58 5.85 -14.91
C VAL A 168 9.50 7.10 -15.78
N SER A 169 9.46 6.95 -17.11
CA SER A 169 9.38 8.06 -18.05
C SER A 169 8.03 8.79 -18.02
N ALA A 170 6.98 8.15 -17.52
CA ALA A 170 5.66 8.77 -17.33
C ALA A 170 5.55 9.58 -16.03
N CYS A 171 6.56 9.52 -15.15
CA CYS A 171 6.61 10.30 -13.92
C CYS A 171 7.31 11.67 -14.16
N ASP A 172 6.91 12.67 -13.38
CA ASP A 172 7.51 14.02 -13.42
C ASP A 172 8.95 14.05 -12.88
N GLY A 173 9.30 13.07 -12.04
CA GLY A 173 10.64 12.98 -11.44
C GLY A 173 10.97 11.59 -10.90
N VAL A 174 12.19 11.46 -10.44
CA VAL A 174 12.72 10.23 -9.85
C VAL A 174 13.34 10.52 -8.49
N VAL A 175 13.15 9.62 -7.53
CA VAL A 175 13.73 9.70 -6.19
C VAL A 175 14.54 8.46 -5.87
N THR A 176 15.66 8.64 -5.17
CA THR A 176 16.49 7.55 -4.67
C THR A 176 16.79 7.71 -3.18
N ILE A 177 17.01 6.58 -2.52
CA ILE A 177 17.50 6.54 -1.15
C ILE A 177 18.99 6.19 -1.23
N PRO A 178 19.92 7.09 -0.86
CA PRO A 178 21.34 6.78 -0.81
C PRO A 178 21.61 5.56 0.07
N SER A 179 22.21 4.54 -0.48
CA SER A 179 22.46 3.26 0.20
C SER A 179 23.79 2.67 -0.21
N GLN A 180 24.42 1.91 0.68
CA GLN A 180 25.59 1.09 0.35
C GLN A 180 25.21 -0.23 -0.33
N ALA A 181 23.95 -0.64 -0.22
CA ALA A 181 23.41 -1.81 -0.92
C ALA A 181 22.94 -1.41 -2.31
N ALA A 182 23.03 -2.33 -3.27
CA ALA A 182 22.56 -2.11 -4.64
C ALA A 182 21.06 -1.81 -4.74
N SER A 183 20.26 -2.32 -3.81
CA SER A 183 18.83 -2.01 -3.68
C SER A 183 18.34 -2.26 -2.26
N LEU A 184 17.28 -1.59 -1.88
CA LEU A 184 16.52 -1.84 -0.66
C LEU A 184 15.30 -2.70 -0.96
N ASN A 185 14.82 -3.42 0.06
CA ASN A 185 13.49 -4.04 0.00
C ASN A 185 12.43 -2.96 -0.30
N ALA A 186 11.46 -3.27 -1.18
CA ALA A 186 10.47 -2.31 -1.65
C ALA A 186 9.64 -1.69 -0.50
N ALA A 187 9.26 -2.49 0.51
CA ALA A 187 8.52 -1.98 1.65
C ALA A 187 9.37 -1.07 2.56
N VAL A 188 10.65 -1.39 2.71
CA VAL A 188 11.59 -0.54 3.45
C VAL A 188 11.77 0.79 2.71
N ALA A 189 12.01 0.76 1.40
CA ALA A 189 12.17 1.97 0.60
C ALA A 189 10.92 2.86 0.64
N ALA A 190 9.74 2.28 0.41
CA ALA A 190 8.47 3.00 0.51
C ALA A 190 8.26 3.62 1.90
N SER A 191 8.57 2.89 2.97
CA SER A 191 8.42 3.37 4.35
C SER A 191 9.33 4.56 4.66
N ILE A 192 10.59 4.51 4.21
CA ILE A 192 11.55 5.62 4.37
C ILE A 192 11.04 6.86 3.62
N LEU A 193 10.64 6.72 2.35
CA LEU A 193 10.19 7.85 1.54
C LEU A 193 8.88 8.45 2.08
N LEU A 194 7.94 7.63 2.54
CA LEU A 194 6.71 8.11 3.18
C LEU A 194 7.00 8.82 4.51
N TYR A 195 7.92 8.30 5.32
CA TYR A 195 8.34 8.93 6.57
C TYR A 195 9.00 10.30 6.32
N GLU A 196 9.93 10.38 5.37
CA GLU A 196 10.57 11.65 4.98
C GLU A 196 9.53 12.70 4.54
N ALA A 197 8.57 12.29 3.71
CA ALA A 197 7.50 13.16 3.29
C ALA A 197 6.57 13.59 4.43
N TYR A 198 6.32 12.68 5.39
CA TYR A 198 5.49 12.97 6.57
C TYR A 198 6.17 13.97 7.51
N MET A 199 7.47 13.80 7.78
CA MET A 199 8.23 14.68 8.69
C MET A 199 8.28 16.13 8.21
N ARG A 200 8.15 16.38 6.91
CA ARG A 200 8.20 17.73 6.32
C ARG A 200 6.95 18.56 6.54
N VAL A 201 5.83 17.93 6.89
CA VAL A 201 4.55 18.63 7.15
C VAL A 201 4.18 18.65 8.62
N LEU A 202 4.99 18.04 9.46
CA LEU A 202 4.81 18.19 10.91
C LEU A 202 5.22 19.62 11.33
N PRO A 203 4.41 20.27 12.19
CA PRO A 203 4.67 21.61 12.68
C PRO A 203 5.94 21.71 13.52
#